data_65dc11cf960e3585f26380deb10b621f
#
_entry.id   65dc11cf960e3585f26380deb10b621f
#
_cell.length_a   1.000
_cell.length_b   1.000
_cell.length_c   1.000
_cell.angle_alpha   90.00
_cell.angle_beta   90.00
_cell.angle_gamma   90.00
#
_symmetry.space_group_name_H-M   'P 1'
#
loop_
_entity.id
_entity.type
_entity.pdbx_description
1 polymer ?
#
loop_
_entity_poly.entity_id
_entity_poly.type
_entity_poly.pdbx_seq_one_letter_code
_entity_poly.pdbx_strand_id
1 'polypeptide(L)'
;QYDIASLLWQARAQMPYDWRDELVGYYFEQANACLNGKLNKKEFLNNYDGFVLIRMLQTLGAYGFRGLFERKPHFIASIPFALKNLKWFLENKNIPIRLPALQKVLEAIVADDIMARFEPVTASETSKLTVHINSFSYKKGIPEDQFGNGGGYVFDCRGILNPGRIDEYKTQTGRDKPVQEFLLHKTNMPTFLQHVFGMIDITVEDYLKRDFEGLTINFGCTGGQHRSVFAADRLAAHLHEKYKVRTVVCHVEQETKQWKNEPY
;
A
#
# COMPACT_ATOMS: atom_id res chain seq x y z
N GLN A 1 0.30 -6.56 31.47
CA GLN A 1 -0.08 -7.60 30.50
C GLN A 1 -0.63 -7.01 29.20
N TYR A 2 -1.48 -5.98 29.28
CA TYR A 2 -2.03 -5.33 28.09
C TYR A 2 -0.97 -4.69 27.20
N ASP A 3 0.03 -4.01 27.78
CA ASP A 3 1.09 -3.37 27.00
C ASP A 3 1.98 -4.38 26.29
N ILE A 4 2.32 -5.50 26.96
CA ILE A 4 3.10 -6.56 26.30
C ILE A 4 2.26 -7.26 25.22
N ALA A 5 0.95 -7.45 25.43
CA ALA A 5 0.06 -7.95 24.37
C ALA A 5 0.02 -6.98 23.19
N SER A 6 -0.07 -5.67 23.41
CA SER A 6 -0.06 -4.65 22.37
C SER A 6 1.24 -4.63 21.57
N LEU A 7 2.38 -4.84 22.23
CA LEU A 7 3.69 -4.87 21.59
C LEU A 7 3.87 -6.14 20.73
N LEU A 8 3.65 -7.29 21.33
CA LEU A 8 3.96 -8.58 20.68
C LEU A 8 2.96 -8.97 19.58
N TRP A 9 1.73 -8.44 19.62
CA TRP A 9 0.67 -8.75 18.64
C TRP A 9 0.41 -7.62 17.64
N GLN A 10 1.36 -6.71 17.49
CA GLN A 10 1.26 -5.69 16.46
C GLN A 10 1.24 -6.35 15.06
N ALA A 11 0.16 -6.18 14.31
CA ALA A 11 -0.10 -6.93 13.10
C ALA A 11 1.01 -6.79 12.04
N ARG A 12 1.47 -5.57 11.77
CA ARG A 12 2.49 -5.31 10.75
C ARG A 12 3.91 -5.72 11.15
N ALA A 13 4.17 -5.92 12.43
CA ALA A 13 5.48 -6.38 12.89
C ALA A 13 5.77 -7.83 12.47
N GLN A 14 4.72 -8.63 12.22
CA GLN A 14 4.80 -10.04 11.79
C GLN A 14 5.80 -10.86 12.62
N MET A 15 5.85 -10.57 13.94
CA MET A 15 6.75 -11.29 14.84
C MET A 15 6.41 -12.78 14.83
N PRO A 16 7.40 -13.69 14.76
CA PRO A 16 7.19 -15.14 14.85
C PRO A 16 6.42 -15.53 16.12
N TYR A 17 5.53 -16.50 16.04
CA TYR A 17 4.66 -16.86 17.16
C TYR A 17 5.40 -17.49 18.33
N ASP A 18 6.43 -18.32 18.04
CA ASP A 18 7.35 -18.89 19.01
C ASP A 18 8.10 -17.82 19.83
N TRP A 19 8.56 -16.76 19.17
CA TRP A 19 9.18 -15.61 19.85
C TRP A 19 8.21 -14.89 20.78
N ARG A 20 6.94 -14.79 20.43
CA ARG A 20 5.92 -14.18 21.28
C ARG A 20 5.76 -14.97 22.59
N ASP A 21 5.68 -16.28 22.49
CA ASP A 21 5.54 -17.18 23.66
C ASP A 21 6.81 -17.14 24.53
N GLU A 22 7.99 -17.12 23.95
CA GLU A 22 9.27 -16.97 24.65
C GLU A 22 9.34 -15.61 25.41
N LEU A 23 9.03 -14.50 24.71
CA LEU A 23 9.09 -13.17 25.29
C LEU A 23 8.04 -12.97 26.41
N VAL A 24 6.87 -13.53 26.28
CA VAL A 24 5.85 -13.53 27.34
C VAL A 24 6.32 -14.34 28.55
N GLY A 25 6.96 -15.49 28.31
CA GLY A 25 7.58 -16.27 29.37
C GLY A 25 8.66 -15.49 30.11
N TYR A 26 9.57 -14.86 29.39
CA TYR A 26 10.61 -14.01 29.95
C TYR A 26 9.99 -12.84 30.77
N TYR A 27 9.00 -12.15 30.19
CA TYR A 27 8.31 -11.07 30.91
C TYR A 27 7.67 -11.56 32.22
N PHE A 28 7.02 -12.74 32.19
CA PHE A 28 6.44 -13.35 33.38
C PHE A 28 7.50 -13.57 34.46
N GLU A 29 8.65 -14.18 34.14
CA GLU A 29 9.71 -14.46 35.09
C GLU A 29 10.25 -13.16 35.75
N GLN A 30 10.47 -12.11 34.93
CA GLN A 30 10.94 -10.81 35.47
C GLN A 30 9.87 -10.15 36.36
N ALA A 31 8.62 -10.15 35.94
CA ALA A 31 7.53 -9.57 36.71
C ALA A 31 7.31 -10.34 38.02
N ASN A 32 7.39 -11.68 38.00
CA ASN A 32 7.25 -12.51 39.17
C ASN A 32 8.39 -12.30 40.17
N ALA A 33 9.61 -12.14 39.70
CA ALA A 33 10.76 -11.80 40.55
C ALA A 33 10.57 -10.45 41.24
N CYS A 34 10.13 -9.42 40.50
CA CYS A 34 9.82 -8.09 41.09
C CYS A 34 8.69 -8.14 42.10
N LEU A 35 7.76 -9.08 42.00
CA LEU A 35 6.61 -9.26 42.90
C LEU A 35 6.86 -10.33 43.98
N ASN A 36 8.13 -10.71 44.23
CA ASN A 36 8.53 -11.70 45.23
C ASN A 36 7.83 -13.07 45.08
N GLY A 37 7.68 -13.54 43.85
CA GLY A 37 7.12 -14.86 43.56
C GLY A 37 5.61 -15.00 43.77
N LYS A 38 4.86 -13.91 43.78
CA LYS A 38 3.40 -13.92 44.05
C LYS A 38 2.51 -14.17 42.87
N LEU A 39 3.07 -14.25 41.62
CA LEU A 39 2.27 -14.46 40.44
C LEU A 39 2.01 -15.96 40.17
N ASN A 40 0.78 -16.28 39.86
CA ASN A 40 0.41 -17.61 39.36
C ASN A 40 0.57 -17.63 37.84
N LYS A 41 1.45 -18.51 37.34
CA LYS A 41 1.78 -18.58 35.92
C LYS A 41 0.56 -18.92 35.04
N LYS A 42 -0.26 -19.87 35.46
CA LYS A 42 -1.46 -20.29 34.70
C LYS A 42 -2.49 -19.15 34.63
N GLU A 43 -2.74 -18.48 35.71
CA GLU A 43 -3.65 -17.34 35.77
C GLU A 43 -3.11 -16.16 34.95
N PHE A 44 -1.81 -15.89 35.06
CA PHE A 44 -1.14 -14.86 34.27
C PHE A 44 -1.31 -15.10 32.77
N LEU A 45 -1.04 -16.31 32.28
CA LEU A 45 -1.15 -16.65 30.84
C LEU A 45 -2.60 -16.61 30.36
N ASN A 46 -3.56 -17.10 31.14
CA ASN A 46 -4.98 -17.00 30.79
C ASN A 46 -5.44 -15.55 30.66
N ASN A 47 -5.04 -14.69 31.61
CA ASN A 47 -5.36 -13.26 31.56
C ASN A 47 -4.66 -12.57 30.38
N TYR A 48 -3.41 -12.96 30.09
CA TYR A 48 -2.66 -12.45 28.94
C TYR A 48 -3.35 -12.77 27.62
N ASP A 49 -3.82 -14.00 27.40
CA ASP A 49 -4.56 -14.39 26.21
C ASP A 49 -5.86 -13.59 26.06
N GLY A 50 -6.54 -13.26 27.17
CA GLY A 50 -7.67 -12.35 27.18
C GLY A 50 -7.31 -10.93 26.70
N PHE A 51 -6.19 -10.38 27.15
CA PHE A 51 -5.69 -9.07 26.68
C PHE A 51 -5.28 -9.12 25.21
N VAL A 52 -4.68 -10.20 24.75
CA VAL A 52 -4.34 -10.40 23.34
C VAL A 52 -5.61 -10.35 22.48
N LEU A 53 -6.67 -11.07 22.86
CA LEU A 53 -7.93 -11.03 22.14
C LEU A 53 -8.55 -9.62 22.10
N ILE A 54 -8.61 -8.94 23.25
CA ILE A 54 -9.10 -7.55 23.30
C ILE A 54 -8.31 -6.65 22.35
N ARG A 55 -6.98 -6.79 22.35
CA ARG A 55 -6.10 -5.98 21.48
C ARG A 55 -6.33 -6.28 19.99
N MET A 56 -6.52 -7.53 19.62
CA MET A 56 -6.87 -7.92 18.26
C MET A 56 -8.20 -7.31 17.82
N LEU A 57 -9.24 -7.36 18.66
CA LEU A 57 -10.54 -6.77 18.36
C LEU A 57 -10.48 -5.27 18.17
N GLN A 58 -9.73 -4.55 19.03
CA GLN A 58 -9.49 -3.12 18.89
C GLN A 58 -8.76 -2.80 17.58
N THR A 59 -7.73 -3.58 17.23
CA THR A 59 -6.95 -3.40 16.01
C THR A 59 -7.81 -3.64 14.76
N LEU A 60 -8.57 -4.74 14.73
CA LEU A 60 -9.48 -5.06 13.62
C LEU A 60 -10.58 -4.02 13.48
N GLY A 61 -11.15 -3.54 14.60
CA GLY A 61 -12.15 -2.46 14.58
C GLY A 61 -11.58 -1.16 14.01
N ALA A 62 -10.37 -0.78 14.42
CA ALA A 62 -9.68 0.40 13.89
C ALA A 62 -9.35 0.24 12.39
N TYR A 63 -8.87 -0.94 11.97
CA TYR A 63 -8.53 -1.20 10.57
C TYR A 63 -9.78 -1.28 9.69
N GLY A 64 -10.88 -1.89 10.19
CA GLY A 64 -12.16 -1.89 9.50
C GLY A 64 -12.70 -0.49 9.31
N PHE A 65 -12.81 0.30 10.36
CA PHE A 65 -13.32 1.66 10.28
C PHE A 65 -12.44 2.55 9.39
N ARG A 66 -11.15 2.67 9.71
CA ARG A 66 -10.26 3.56 8.96
C ARG A 66 -9.88 3.05 7.57
N GLY A 67 -9.81 1.73 7.38
CA GLY A 67 -9.51 1.14 6.09
C GLY A 67 -10.72 1.10 5.18
N LEU A 68 -11.80 0.42 5.59
CA LEU A 68 -12.93 0.16 4.71
C LEU A 68 -13.90 1.34 4.62
N PHE A 69 -14.12 2.07 5.72
CA PHE A 69 -15.03 3.21 5.74
C PHE A 69 -14.31 4.52 5.34
N GLU A 70 -13.21 4.89 6.01
CA GLU A 70 -12.43 6.09 5.69
C GLU A 70 -11.53 5.91 4.45
N ARG A 71 -11.45 4.72 3.87
CA ARG A 71 -10.67 4.41 2.66
C ARG A 71 -9.16 4.71 2.77
N LYS A 72 -8.57 4.60 3.97
CA LYS A 72 -7.14 4.86 4.18
C LYS A 72 -6.29 3.64 3.78
N PRO A 73 -5.47 3.72 2.72
CA PRO A 73 -4.79 2.55 2.12
C PRO A 73 -3.91 1.78 3.10
N HIS A 74 -3.18 2.47 3.98
CA HIS A 74 -2.28 1.81 4.94
C HIS A 74 -3.01 0.98 6.00
N PHE A 75 -4.28 1.31 6.31
CA PHE A 75 -5.11 0.48 7.18
C PHE A 75 -5.64 -0.74 6.43
N ILE A 76 -6.09 -0.58 5.18
CA ILE A 76 -6.53 -1.69 4.32
C ILE A 76 -5.38 -2.71 4.17
N ALA A 77 -4.18 -2.25 3.83
CA ALA A 77 -2.98 -3.08 3.70
C ALA A 77 -2.54 -3.78 5.01
N SER A 78 -3.11 -3.39 6.16
CA SER A 78 -2.81 -3.99 7.46
C SER A 78 -3.82 -5.06 7.87
N ILE A 79 -5.00 -5.11 7.22
CA ILE A 79 -6.07 -6.08 7.53
C ILE A 79 -5.58 -7.54 7.39
N PRO A 80 -4.89 -7.96 6.30
CA PRO A 80 -4.45 -9.34 6.14
C PRO A 80 -3.62 -9.85 7.31
N PHE A 81 -2.69 -9.02 7.79
CA PHE A 81 -1.82 -9.38 8.92
C PHE A 81 -2.59 -9.53 10.23
N ALA A 82 -3.60 -8.68 10.45
CA ALA A 82 -4.45 -8.76 11.64
C ALA A 82 -5.35 -10.01 11.60
N LEU A 83 -5.92 -10.33 10.44
CA LEU A 83 -6.72 -11.55 10.25
C LEU A 83 -5.87 -12.82 10.42
N LYS A 84 -4.64 -12.84 9.88
CA LYS A 84 -3.70 -13.94 10.07
C LYS A 84 -3.36 -14.17 11.55
N ASN A 85 -3.12 -13.11 12.31
CA ASN A 85 -2.90 -13.20 13.73
C ASN A 85 -4.14 -13.75 14.46
N LEU A 86 -5.35 -13.28 14.11
CA LEU A 86 -6.59 -13.76 14.73
C LEU A 86 -6.83 -15.24 14.40
N LYS A 87 -6.65 -15.67 13.14
CA LYS A 87 -6.79 -17.06 12.73
C LYS A 87 -5.88 -17.97 13.57
N TRP A 88 -4.58 -17.62 13.63
CA TRP A 88 -3.63 -18.37 14.42
C TRP A 88 -4.01 -18.42 15.91
N PHE A 89 -4.49 -17.31 16.49
CA PHE A 89 -4.92 -17.25 17.87
C PHE A 89 -6.09 -18.20 18.14
N LEU A 90 -7.09 -18.21 17.27
CA LEU A 90 -8.28 -19.10 17.40
C LEU A 90 -7.91 -20.59 17.29
N GLU A 91 -6.90 -20.92 16.49
CA GLU A 91 -6.41 -22.29 16.29
C GLU A 91 -5.49 -22.78 17.42
N ASN A 92 -4.74 -21.90 18.08
CA ASN A 92 -3.65 -22.27 18.99
C ASN A 92 -3.82 -21.82 20.45
N LYS A 93 -4.78 -20.94 20.74
CA LYS A 93 -5.03 -20.41 22.09
C LYS A 93 -6.49 -20.63 22.49
N ASN A 94 -6.71 -20.69 23.80
CA ASN A 94 -8.07 -20.82 24.33
C ASN A 94 -8.60 -19.44 24.73
N ILE A 95 -9.81 -19.12 24.28
CA ILE A 95 -10.50 -17.92 24.77
C ILE A 95 -10.86 -18.13 26.23
N PRO A 96 -10.36 -17.30 27.17
CA PRO A 96 -10.51 -17.54 28.60
C PRO A 96 -11.96 -17.40 29.11
N ILE A 97 -12.84 -16.88 28.26
CA ILE A 97 -14.28 -16.68 28.56
C ILE A 97 -15.10 -17.32 27.47
N ARG A 98 -16.11 -18.07 27.84
CA ARG A 98 -17.01 -18.72 26.87
C ARG A 98 -18.01 -17.71 26.29
N LEU A 99 -17.75 -17.29 25.05
CA LEU A 99 -18.53 -16.31 24.30
C LEU A 99 -18.97 -16.91 22.94
N PRO A 100 -19.95 -17.81 22.90
CA PRO A 100 -20.26 -18.61 21.69
C PRO A 100 -20.71 -17.74 20.51
N ALA A 101 -21.42 -16.66 20.74
CA ALA A 101 -21.83 -15.74 19.68
C ALA A 101 -20.65 -14.98 19.09
N LEU A 102 -19.73 -14.48 19.95
CA LEU A 102 -18.52 -13.81 19.51
C LEU A 102 -17.60 -14.78 18.76
N GLN A 103 -17.44 -16.00 19.26
CA GLN A 103 -16.62 -17.02 18.61
C GLN A 103 -17.07 -17.30 17.18
N LYS A 104 -18.37 -17.45 16.93
CA LYS A 104 -18.94 -17.61 15.57
C LYS A 104 -18.59 -16.43 14.66
N VAL A 105 -18.65 -15.20 15.18
CA VAL A 105 -18.29 -14.01 14.41
C VAL A 105 -16.80 -14.01 14.09
N LEU A 106 -15.93 -14.36 15.05
CA LEU A 106 -14.49 -14.41 14.83
C LEU A 106 -14.10 -15.49 13.82
N GLU A 107 -14.69 -16.68 13.91
CA GLU A 107 -14.51 -17.77 12.93
C GLU A 107 -14.95 -17.34 11.52
N ALA A 108 -16.09 -16.64 11.41
CA ALA A 108 -16.56 -16.13 10.12
C ALA A 108 -15.62 -15.04 9.52
N ILE A 109 -15.04 -14.19 10.35
CA ILE A 109 -14.12 -13.14 9.88
C ILE A 109 -12.81 -13.74 9.34
N VAL A 110 -12.36 -14.87 9.87
CA VAL A 110 -11.11 -15.54 9.42
C VAL A 110 -11.37 -16.67 8.41
N ALA A 111 -12.58 -16.81 7.91
CA ALA A 111 -12.89 -17.77 6.84
C ALA A 111 -12.06 -17.45 5.58
N ASP A 112 -11.64 -18.47 4.85
CA ASP A 112 -10.70 -18.34 3.74
C ASP A 112 -11.21 -17.41 2.63
N ASP A 113 -12.52 -17.43 2.35
CA ASP A 113 -13.14 -16.53 1.37
C ASP A 113 -13.10 -15.05 1.79
N ILE A 114 -13.18 -14.77 3.09
CA ILE A 114 -13.04 -13.42 3.64
C ILE A 114 -11.58 -12.98 3.62
N MET A 115 -10.67 -13.85 4.05
CA MET A 115 -9.24 -13.56 4.05
C MET A 115 -8.73 -13.28 2.63
N ALA A 116 -9.14 -14.06 1.64
CA ALA A 116 -8.78 -13.91 0.24
C ALA A 116 -9.15 -12.53 -0.34
N ARG A 117 -10.18 -11.84 0.19
CA ARG A 117 -10.57 -10.49 -0.24
C ARG A 117 -9.53 -9.41 0.11
N PHE A 118 -8.71 -9.69 1.11
CA PHE A 118 -7.69 -8.76 1.61
C PHE A 118 -6.26 -9.17 1.23
N GLU A 119 -6.08 -10.32 0.59
CA GLU A 119 -4.76 -10.71 0.10
C GLU A 119 -4.27 -9.72 -0.95
N PRO A 120 -2.99 -9.29 -0.87
CA PRO A 120 -2.41 -8.44 -1.89
C PRO A 120 -2.45 -9.13 -3.26
N VAL A 121 -3.07 -8.48 -4.24
CA VAL A 121 -2.97 -8.93 -5.64
C VAL A 121 -1.59 -8.54 -6.14
N THR A 122 -0.80 -9.52 -6.56
CA THR A 122 0.53 -9.30 -7.15
C THR A 122 0.67 -10.09 -8.43
N ALA A 123 1.45 -9.57 -9.37
CA ALA A 123 1.81 -10.30 -10.58
C ALA A 123 2.59 -11.57 -10.21
N SER A 124 2.23 -12.70 -10.83
CA SER A 124 3.01 -13.93 -10.77
C SER A 124 4.13 -13.89 -11.83
N GLU A 125 5.06 -14.83 -11.79
CA GLU A 125 6.10 -14.98 -12.83
C GLU A 125 5.49 -15.26 -14.22
N THR A 126 4.28 -15.80 -14.27
CA THR A 126 3.55 -16.09 -15.50
C THR A 126 2.64 -14.95 -15.95
N SER A 127 2.52 -13.88 -15.17
CA SER A 127 1.67 -12.75 -15.53
C SER A 127 2.17 -12.06 -16.80
N LYS A 128 1.27 -11.90 -17.77
CA LYS A 128 1.55 -11.26 -19.07
C LYS A 128 1.40 -9.73 -19.01
N LEU A 129 0.76 -9.20 -17.99
CA LEU A 129 0.43 -7.78 -17.93
C LEU A 129 1.68 -6.91 -17.96
N THR A 130 1.75 -6.08 -18.99
CA THR A 130 2.72 -5.00 -19.12
C THR A 130 1.99 -3.66 -19.12
N VAL A 131 2.39 -2.75 -18.23
CA VAL A 131 1.81 -1.41 -18.15
C VAL A 131 2.75 -0.41 -18.82
N HIS A 132 2.29 0.16 -19.94
CA HIS A 132 3.00 1.22 -20.66
C HIS A 132 2.60 2.57 -20.09
N ILE A 133 3.57 3.34 -19.62
CA ILE A 133 3.35 4.63 -18.97
C ILE A 133 4.10 5.69 -19.77
N ASN A 134 3.34 6.59 -20.41
CA ASN A 134 3.92 7.63 -21.23
C ASN A 134 3.82 9.01 -20.55
N SER A 135 4.84 9.83 -20.67
CA SER A 135 4.73 11.27 -20.47
C SER A 135 4.81 12.00 -21.80
N PHE A 136 3.90 12.94 -22.04
CA PHE A 136 3.79 13.61 -23.34
C PHE A 136 3.45 15.10 -23.21
N SER A 137 3.61 15.82 -24.34
CA SER A 137 3.18 17.21 -24.51
C SER A 137 1.86 17.30 -25.26
N TYR A 138 0.85 17.97 -24.66
CA TYR A 138 -0.41 18.23 -25.36
C TYR A 138 -0.23 19.05 -26.67
N LYS A 139 0.87 19.79 -26.82
CA LYS A 139 1.19 20.49 -28.06
C LYS A 139 1.49 19.55 -29.25
N LYS A 140 1.86 18.30 -28.95
CA LYS A 140 2.23 17.29 -29.95
C LYS A 140 1.21 16.16 -30.08
N GLY A 141 0.19 16.15 -29.23
CA GLY A 141 -0.84 15.13 -29.23
C GLY A 141 -0.61 13.99 -28.22
N ILE A 142 -1.63 13.16 -28.07
CA ILE A 142 -1.60 11.99 -27.20
C ILE A 142 -0.85 10.86 -27.93
N PRO A 143 0.07 10.15 -27.26
CA PRO A 143 0.76 8.99 -27.87
C PRO A 143 -0.23 7.89 -28.29
N GLU A 144 0.08 7.20 -29.39
CA GLU A 144 -0.70 6.06 -29.87
C GLU A 144 -0.62 4.88 -28.90
N ASP A 145 -1.69 4.09 -28.84
CA ASP A 145 -1.73 2.88 -28.05
C ASP A 145 -0.96 1.76 -28.74
N GLN A 146 0.09 1.26 -28.10
CA GLN A 146 0.96 0.22 -28.65
C GLN A 146 0.34 -1.18 -28.65
N PHE A 147 -0.73 -1.39 -27.87
CA PHE A 147 -1.43 -2.69 -27.82
C PHE A 147 -2.57 -2.81 -28.83
N GLY A 148 -2.93 -1.74 -29.52
CA GLY A 148 -4.03 -1.73 -30.47
C GLY A 148 -5.42 -1.84 -29.83
N ASN A 149 -5.54 -1.59 -28.55
CA ASN A 149 -6.81 -1.66 -27.80
C ASN A 149 -7.63 -0.36 -27.89
N GLY A 150 -7.17 0.60 -28.68
CA GLY A 150 -7.85 1.89 -28.89
C GLY A 150 -7.58 2.94 -27.83
N GLY A 151 -6.61 2.73 -26.95
CA GLY A 151 -6.17 3.69 -25.93
C GLY A 151 -6.16 3.13 -24.52
N GLY A 152 -6.08 4.04 -23.56
CA GLY A 152 -6.01 3.74 -22.14
C GLY A 152 -6.32 4.99 -21.35
N TYR A 153 -5.72 5.13 -20.18
CA TYR A 153 -5.89 6.34 -19.36
C TYR A 153 -5.09 7.51 -19.93
N VAL A 154 -5.70 8.70 -19.86
CA VAL A 154 -5.03 9.97 -20.17
C VAL A 154 -5.27 10.94 -19.01
N PHE A 155 -4.21 11.29 -18.29
CA PHE A 155 -4.26 12.20 -17.16
C PHE A 155 -3.66 13.56 -17.52
N ASP A 156 -4.45 14.62 -17.32
CA ASP A 156 -4.02 15.99 -17.58
C ASP A 156 -3.36 16.61 -16.35
N CYS A 157 -2.02 16.76 -16.40
CA CYS A 157 -1.24 17.40 -15.36
C CYS A 157 -1.23 18.94 -15.46
N ARG A 158 -1.94 19.57 -16.40
CA ARG A 158 -1.91 21.04 -16.58
C ARG A 158 -2.58 21.78 -15.43
N GLY A 159 -3.49 21.13 -14.70
CA GLY A 159 -4.08 21.68 -13.47
C GLY A 159 -3.10 21.82 -12.30
N ILE A 160 -1.91 21.22 -12.38
CA ILE A 160 -0.86 21.35 -11.36
C ILE A 160 0.01 22.56 -11.67
N LEU A 161 0.44 23.30 -10.64
CA LEU A 161 1.32 24.45 -10.79
C LEU A 161 2.59 24.10 -11.58
N ASN A 162 2.91 24.91 -12.59
CA ASN A 162 3.98 24.62 -13.55
C ASN A 162 5.36 25.07 -13.06
N PRO A 163 6.30 24.16 -12.76
CA PRO A 163 7.68 24.53 -12.44
C PRO A 163 8.36 25.34 -13.53
N GLY A 164 8.06 25.06 -14.81
CA GLY A 164 8.68 25.76 -15.95
C GLY A 164 8.37 27.26 -16.06
N ARG A 165 7.51 27.82 -15.17
CA ARG A 165 7.34 29.28 -15.02
C ARG A 165 8.37 29.93 -14.09
N ILE A 166 9.17 29.12 -13.39
CA ILE A 166 10.21 29.54 -12.46
C ILE A 166 11.55 29.39 -13.18
N ASP A 167 12.34 30.44 -13.25
CA ASP A 167 13.57 30.49 -14.04
C ASP A 167 14.56 29.38 -13.67
N GLU A 168 14.66 29.08 -12.38
CA GLU A 168 15.52 28.04 -11.84
C GLU A 168 15.22 26.65 -12.42
N TYR A 169 13.96 26.36 -12.79
CA TYR A 169 13.53 25.02 -13.22
C TYR A 169 13.37 24.88 -14.73
N LYS A 170 13.55 25.94 -15.52
CA LYS A 170 13.29 25.94 -16.97
C LYS A 170 14.07 24.89 -17.74
N THR A 171 15.32 24.62 -17.34
CA THR A 171 16.21 23.65 -17.98
C THR A 171 16.17 22.27 -17.33
N GLN A 172 15.52 22.16 -16.16
CA GLN A 172 15.38 20.92 -15.41
C GLN A 172 14.18 20.11 -15.89
N THR A 173 14.08 18.88 -15.43
CA THR A 173 13.00 17.92 -15.76
C THR A 173 12.25 17.48 -14.50
N GLY A 174 11.21 16.68 -14.65
CA GLY A 174 10.51 16.02 -13.54
C GLY A 174 11.36 15.01 -12.78
N ARG A 175 12.57 14.66 -13.26
CA ARG A 175 13.52 13.77 -12.59
C ARG A 175 14.55 14.51 -11.74
N ASP A 176 14.69 15.82 -11.92
CA ASP A 176 15.63 16.62 -11.15
C ASP A 176 15.08 16.89 -9.75
N LYS A 177 15.92 16.68 -8.74
CA LYS A 177 15.54 16.78 -7.33
C LYS A 177 14.85 18.09 -6.95
N PRO A 178 15.33 19.29 -7.37
CA PRO A 178 14.66 20.56 -7.04
C PRO A 178 13.23 20.63 -7.60
N VAL A 179 12.99 20.10 -8.81
CA VAL A 179 11.65 20.03 -9.41
C VAL A 179 10.76 19.04 -8.68
N GLN A 180 11.30 17.91 -8.27
CA GLN A 180 10.55 16.92 -7.47
C GLN A 180 10.11 17.51 -6.13
N GLU A 181 11.03 18.17 -5.40
CA GLU A 181 10.72 18.84 -4.13
C GLU A 181 9.64 19.93 -4.30
N PHE A 182 9.75 20.73 -5.37
CA PHE A 182 8.74 21.72 -5.70
C PHE A 182 7.36 21.06 -5.95
N LEU A 183 7.31 20.02 -6.77
CA LEU A 183 6.05 19.32 -7.10
C LEU A 183 5.44 18.66 -5.86
N LEU A 184 6.24 18.10 -4.98
CA LEU A 184 5.78 17.43 -3.76
C LEU A 184 5.29 18.39 -2.68
N HIS A 185 5.98 19.52 -2.48
CA HIS A 185 5.76 20.37 -1.31
C HIS A 185 5.08 21.71 -1.63
N LYS A 186 5.06 22.14 -2.89
CA LYS A 186 4.52 23.45 -3.30
C LYS A 186 3.32 23.33 -4.25
N THR A 187 2.85 22.13 -4.55
CA THR A 187 1.75 21.92 -5.47
C THR A 187 0.77 20.85 -4.97
N ASN A 188 -0.35 20.69 -5.68
CA ASN A 188 -1.33 19.61 -5.42
C ASN A 188 -0.95 18.28 -6.08
N MET A 189 0.28 18.10 -6.54
CA MET A 189 0.75 16.87 -7.18
C MET A 189 0.55 15.62 -6.29
N PRO A 190 0.83 15.64 -4.98
CA PRO A 190 0.60 14.47 -4.12
C PRO A 190 -0.87 14.04 -4.09
N THR A 191 -1.79 14.98 -3.95
CA THR A 191 -3.23 14.70 -3.95
C THR A 191 -3.69 14.16 -5.31
N PHE A 192 -3.21 14.75 -6.40
CA PHE A 192 -3.49 14.28 -7.76
C PHE A 192 -3.02 12.83 -7.94
N LEU A 193 -1.78 12.52 -7.57
CA LEU A 193 -1.24 11.16 -7.68
C LEU A 193 -2.00 10.15 -6.80
N GLN A 194 -2.42 10.54 -5.61
CA GLN A 194 -3.22 9.67 -4.75
C GLN A 194 -4.52 9.22 -5.43
N HIS A 195 -5.21 10.12 -6.12
CA HIS A 195 -6.42 9.79 -6.88
C HIS A 195 -6.11 8.94 -8.11
N VAL A 196 -5.06 9.28 -8.84
CA VAL A 196 -4.60 8.49 -10.00
C VAL A 196 -4.26 7.06 -9.57
N PHE A 197 -3.48 6.89 -8.52
CA PHE A 197 -3.12 5.56 -8.01
C PHE A 197 -4.37 4.75 -7.65
N GLY A 198 -5.34 5.37 -6.95
CA GLY A 198 -6.58 4.69 -6.60
C GLY A 198 -7.39 4.20 -7.80
N MET A 199 -7.44 4.98 -8.89
CA MET A 199 -8.11 4.59 -10.13
C MET A 199 -7.36 3.48 -10.88
N ILE A 200 -6.05 3.60 -11.00
CA ILE A 200 -5.21 2.63 -11.71
C ILE A 200 -5.14 1.30 -10.96
N ASP A 201 -5.08 1.33 -9.64
CA ASP A 201 -5.10 0.14 -8.79
C ASP A 201 -6.30 -0.75 -9.10
N ILE A 202 -7.50 -0.19 -9.24
CA ILE A 202 -8.72 -0.93 -9.58
C ILE A 202 -8.54 -1.69 -10.90
N THR A 203 -7.98 -1.04 -11.91
CA THR A 203 -7.80 -1.65 -13.24
C THR A 203 -6.69 -2.70 -13.23
N VAL A 204 -5.56 -2.42 -12.59
CA VAL A 204 -4.44 -3.37 -12.52
C VAL A 204 -4.84 -4.63 -11.77
N GLU A 205 -5.58 -4.50 -10.66
CA GLU A 205 -6.09 -5.65 -9.90
C GLU A 205 -7.06 -6.51 -10.73
N ASP A 206 -7.96 -5.90 -11.50
CA ASP A 206 -8.86 -6.62 -12.39
C ASP A 206 -8.11 -7.28 -13.55
N TYR A 207 -7.16 -6.56 -14.16
CA TYR A 207 -6.37 -7.06 -15.29
C TYR A 207 -5.49 -8.24 -14.90
N LEU A 208 -4.88 -8.21 -13.72
CA LEU A 208 -4.11 -9.34 -13.17
C LEU A 208 -5.00 -10.57 -12.94
N LYS A 209 -6.23 -10.39 -12.43
CA LYS A 209 -7.19 -11.49 -12.22
C LYS A 209 -7.72 -12.10 -13.52
N ARG A 210 -7.81 -11.30 -14.57
CA ARG A 210 -8.36 -11.69 -15.87
C ARG A 210 -7.30 -12.00 -16.93
N ASP A 211 -6.03 -12.01 -16.54
CA ASP A 211 -4.87 -12.32 -17.40
C ASP A 211 -4.77 -11.43 -18.66
N PHE A 212 -5.04 -10.12 -18.51
CA PHE A 212 -4.85 -9.15 -19.58
C PHE A 212 -3.35 -8.92 -19.85
N GLU A 213 -3.01 -8.59 -21.12
CA GLU A 213 -1.63 -8.47 -21.55
C GLU A 213 -1.09 -7.03 -21.52
N GLY A 214 -1.94 -6.03 -21.67
CA GLY A 214 -1.51 -4.64 -21.81
C GLY A 214 -2.43 -3.61 -21.20
N LEU A 215 -1.84 -2.56 -20.62
CA LEU A 215 -2.51 -1.36 -20.16
C LEU A 215 -1.66 -0.15 -20.54
N THR A 216 -2.27 0.85 -21.19
CA THR A 216 -1.59 2.11 -21.55
C THR A 216 -2.07 3.24 -20.66
N ILE A 217 -1.13 4.02 -20.10
CA ILE A 217 -1.41 5.16 -19.23
C ILE A 217 -0.56 6.35 -19.69
N ASN A 218 -1.21 7.47 -19.94
CA ASN A 218 -0.58 8.65 -20.51
C ASN A 218 -0.71 9.84 -19.55
N PHE A 219 0.40 10.49 -19.21
CA PHE A 219 0.43 11.73 -18.46
C PHE A 219 0.79 12.90 -19.39
N GLY A 220 -0.12 13.85 -19.55
CA GLY A 220 0.08 15.02 -20.40
C GLY A 220 0.33 16.29 -19.59
N CYS A 221 1.29 17.10 -20.03
CA CYS A 221 1.40 18.50 -19.60
C CYS A 221 1.70 19.40 -20.81
N THR A 222 1.88 20.71 -20.61
CA THR A 222 2.06 21.64 -21.74
C THR A 222 3.30 21.30 -22.58
N GLY A 223 4.43 21.05 -21.93
CA GLY A 223 5.74 20.82 -22.58
C GLY A 223 6.30 19.41 -22.45
N GLY A 224 5.62 18.47 -21.78
CA GLY A 224 6.12 17.10 -21.62
C GLY A 224 7.43 16.98 -20.82
N GLN A 225 7.76 17.98 -19.96
CA GLN A 225 9.09 18.09 -19.36
C GLN A 225 9.12 17.88 -17.83
N HIS A 226 8.17 18.46 -17.10
CA HIS A 226 8.21 18.46 -15.63
C HIS A 226 7.12 17.57 -15.01
N ARG A 227 5.86 18.06 -15.00
CA ARG A 227 4.73 17.47 -14.28
C ARG A 227 4.39 16.06 -14.78
N SER A 228 4.32 15.88 -16.09
CA SER A 228 3.99 14.58 -16.71
C SER A 228 5.12 13.56 -16.52
N VAL A 229 6.39 13.99 -16.62
CA VAL A 229 7.56 13.14 -16.36
C VAL A 229 7.54 12.64 -14.93
N PHE A 230 7.40 13.56 -13.97
CA PHE A 230 7.34 13.20 -12.55
C PHE A 230 6.17 12.25 -12.24
N ALA A 231 4.98 12.55 -12.77
CA ALA A 231 3.80 11.70 -12.52
C ALA A 231 3.95 10.29 -13.10
N ALA A 232 4.52 10.15 -14.29
CA ALA A 232 4.77 8.86 -14.93
C ALA A 232 5.76 8.01 -14.10
N ASP A 233 6.89 8.58 -13.69
CA ASP A 233 7.88 7.89 -12.86
C ASP A 233 7.29 7.47 -11.49
N ARG A 234 6.46 8.34 -10.86
CA ARG A 234 5.82 8.02 -9.57
C ARG A 234 4.80 6.90 -9.68
N LEU A 235 4.02 6.84 -10.78
CA LEU A 235 3.11 5.72 -11.02
C LEU A 235 3.88 4.42 -11.28
N ALA A 236 4.93 4.45 -12.06
CA ALA A 236 5.76 3.26 -12.32
C ALA A 236 6.33 2.68 -11.01
N ALA A 237 6.86 3.54 -10.14
CA ALA A 237 7.35 3.12 -8.83
C ALA A 237 6.23 2.51 -7.96
N HIS A 238 5.05 3.15 -7.92
CA HIS A 238 3.89 2.64 -7.20
C HIS A 238 3.46 1.24 -7.68
N LEU A 239 3.35 1.04 -8.99
CA LEU A 239 2.93 -0.23 -9.56
C LEU A 239 3.97 -1.34 -9.35
N HIS A 240 5.25 -1.01 -9.45
CA HIS A 240 6.32 -1.95 -9.18
C HIS A 240 6.34 -2.35 -7.69
N GLU A 241 6.22 -1.41 -6.78
CA GLU A 241 6.24 -1.67 -5.34
C GLU A 241 5.03 -2.51 -4.90
N LYS A 242 3.82 -2.12 -5.35
CA LYS A 242 2.57 -2.72 -4.89
C LYS A 242 2.25 -4.04 -5.57
N TYR A 243 2.39 -4.11 -6.90
CA TYR A 243 1.89 -5.23 -7.71
C TYR A 243 2.98 -6.09 -8.32
N LYS A 244 4.24 -5.65 -8.33
CA LYS A 244 5.35 -6.32 -9.02
C LYS A 244 5.11 -6.52 -10.53
N VAL A 245 4.20 -5.76 -11.10
CA VAL A 245 3.85 -5.82 -12.52
C VAL A 245 4.95 -5.18 -13.37
N ARG A 246 5.13 -5.71 -14.58
CA ARG A 246 6.08 -5.15 -15.56
C ARG A 246 5.62 -3.77 -16.01
N THR A 247 6.48 -2.77 -15.90
CA THR A 247 6.22 -1.41 -16.38
C THR A 247 7.24 -1.01 -17.45
N VAL A 248 6.75 -0.33 -18.48
CA VAL A 248 7.58 0.29 -19.52
C VAL A 248 7.27 1.79 -19.49
N VAL A 249 8.26 2.61 -19.17
CA VAL A 249 8.09 4.07 -19.09
C VAL A 249 8.75 4.72 -20.29
N CYS A 250 8.00 5.56 -21.02
CA CYS A 250 8.47 6.34 -22.14
C CYS A 250 8.20 7.84 -21.91
N HIS A 251 9.23 8.65 -21.97
CA HIS A 251 9.12 10.11 -21.86
C HIS A 251 9.26 10.73 -23.25
N VAL A 252 8.16 10.69 -24.01
CA VAL A 252 8.15 11.00 -25.47
C VAL A 252 8.93 12.27 -25.84
N GLU A 253 8.69 13.38 -25.12
CA GLU A 253 9.36 14.64 -25.40
C GLU A 253 10.84 14.65 -24.98
N GLN A 254 11.14 14.02 -23.85
CA GLN A 254 12.48 14.02 -23.30
C GLN A 254 13.41 13.08 -24.06
N GLU A 255 12.91 11.91 -24.46
CA GLU A 255 13.67 10.95 -25.27
C GLU A 255 13.95 11.51 -26.65
N THR A 256 12.96 12.17 -27.28
CA THR A 256 13.16 12.85 -28.57
C THR A 256 14.23 13.94 -28.49
N LYS A 257 14.33 14.68 -27.37
CA LYS A 257 15.32 15.71 -27.11
C LYS A 257 16.64 15.14 -26.53
N GLN A 258 16.72 13.85 -26.32
CA GLN A 258 17.85 13.23 -25.60
C GLN A 258 18.14 13.91 -24.25
N TRP A 259 17.06 14.29 -23.52
CA TRP A 259 17.11 14.98 -22.23
C TRP A 259 17.84 16.33 -22.24
N LYS A 260 18.01 16.94 -23.38
CA LYS A 260 18.59 18.27 -23.53
C LYS A 260 17.48 19.31 -23.50
N ASN A 261 17.39 20.07 -22.41
CA ASN A 261 16.40 21.12 -22.26
C ASN A 261 17.05 22.50 -22.32
N GLU A 262 16.43 23.38 -23.08
CA GLU A 262 16.80 24.80 -23.17
C GLU A 262 15.77 25.64 -22.42
N PRO A 263 16.14 26.84 -21.90
CA PRO A 263 15.18 27.78 -21.34
C PRO A 263 14.14 28.17 -22.39
N TYR A 264 12.89 28.27 -22.00
CA TYR A 264 11.81 28.76 -22.88
C TYR A 264 11.99 30.25 -23.15
#